data_a2550e1c35cf7527f41b8d2dc3fc0bf1
#
_entry.id   a2550e1c35cf7527f41b8d2dc3fc0bf1
#
_cell.length_a   1.000
_cell.length_b   1.000
_cell.length_c   1.000
_cell.angle_alpha   90.00
_cell.angle_beta   90.00
_cell.angle_gamma   90.00
#
_symmetry.space_group_name_H-M   'P 1'
#
loop_
_entity.id
_entity.type
_entity.pdbx_description
1 polymer ?
#
loop_
_entity_poly.entity_id
_entity_poly.type
_entity_poly.pdbx_seq_one_letter_code
_entity_poly.pdbx_strand_id
1 'polypeptide(L)'
;MGKAKCQYAVLLLTLLIIAASVITLPVAATESELVKVHFIDVGQGDSILIQTPNSAVLVDGGPGSAGQKIVDYLRQHGIGELYAVVATHPHEDHIGGLVKVVDEFPIKNFYMPNKEHTTITFENLVYAVIDSGARRIQARSGVEFELDGVRFEFLAPVRLDYSNLNDYSAVIKVIHGKNSFLLAGDAEREAERDMLLEGLDLKADVLKVGHHGSETSTSSEFLIAVWPKYAVISVGEGNSYGHPHRHVLNMLEIAGASVYRTDELGTIVTISDGETLTFVFEKDETESVEVGATKEKEPETEAKEITVYITRTGSKYHRSGCRYLRQSRIPISLSEAKRRGYGACSVCRPPS
;
A
#
# COMPACT_ATOMS: atom_id res chain seq x y z
N MET A 1 94.69 16.87 4.82
CA MET A 1 94.16 15.84 5.73
C MET A 1 93.02 16.45 6.54
N GLY A 2 91.79 16.16 6.14
CA GLY A 2 90.62 16.69 6.83
C GLY A 2 89.38 15.91 6.43
N LYS A 3 88.82 15.11 7.30
CA LYS A 3 87.68 14.22 7.05
C LYS A 3 86.39 15.07 6.98
N ALA A 4 85.74 15.10 5.81
CA ALA A 4 84.44 15.65 5.69
C ALA A 4 83.42 14.61 6.18
N LYS A 5 82.63 14.98 7.18
CA LYS A 5 81.42 14.22 7.60
C LYS A 5 80.24 14.61 6.74
N CYS A 6 79.77 13.64 5.95
CA CYS A 6 78.55 13.74 5.18
C CYS A 6 77.36 13.55 6.17
N GLN A 7 76.54 14.58 6.39
CA GLN A 7 75.25 14.47 7.08
C GLN A 7 74.15 14.26 6.05
N TYR A 8 73.58 13.07 6.02
CA TYR A 8 72.33 12.81 5.27
C TYR A 8 71.13 13.38 6.04
N ALA A 9 70.58 14.43 5.51
CA ALA A 9 69.27 14.90 5.95
C ALA A 9 68.23 14.01 5.31
N VAL A 10 67.57 13.21 6.15
CA VAL A 10 66.38 12.43 5.73
C VAL A 10 65.19 13.36 5.73
N LEU A 11 64.74 13.76 4.57
CA LEU A 11 63.50 14.50 4.38
C LEU A 11 62.33 13.51 4.48
N LEU A 12 61.68 13.46 5.63
CA LEU A 12 60.42 12.72 5.81
C LEU A 12 59.30 13.53 5.15
N LEU A 13 58.94 13.14 3.93
CA LEU A 13 57.76 13.65 3.23
C LEU A 13 56.53 12.94 3.81
N THR A 14 55.90 13.55 4.82
CA THR A 14 54.58 13.09 5.29
C THR A 14 53.53 13.48 4.27
N LEU A 15 53.13 12.50 3.46
CA LEU A 15 51.99 12.62 2.58
C LEU A 15 50.71 12.63 3.45
N LEU A 16 50.15 13.81 3.68
CA LEU A 16 48.85 13.96 4.30
C LEU A 16 47.78 13.61 3.26
N ILE A 17 47.32 12.36 3.28
CA ILE A 17 46.17 11.97 2.51
C ILE A 17 44.91 12.54 3.21
N ILE A 18 44.48 13.71 2.76
CA ILE A 18 43.15 14.23 3.11
C ILE A 18 42.15 13.36 2.36
N ALA A 19 41.57 12.36 3.04
CA ALA A 19 40.40 11.67 2.59
C ALA A 19 39.24 12.69 2.61
N ALA A 20 39.02 13.37 1.50
CA ALA A 20 37.82 14.15 1.30
C ALA A 20 36.67 13.15 1.28
N SER A 21 36.00 12.96 2.39
CA SER A 21 34.71 12.30 2.45
C SER A 21 33.75 13.18 1.64
N VAL A 22 33.49 12.78 0.39
CA VAL A 22 32.43 13.38 -0.41
C VAL A 22 31.13 13.00 0.30
N ILE A 23 30.63 13.90 1.13
CA ILE A 23 29.27 13.83 1.66
C ILE A 23 28.38 14.07 0.43
N THR A 24 27.95 13.01 -0.22
CA THR A 24 26.88 13.09 -1.21
C THR A 24 25.60 13.41 -0.43
N LEU A 25 25.24 14.69 -0.40
CA LEU A 25 23.91 15.08 0.02
C LEU A 25 22.93 14.37 -0.93
N PRO A 26 21.85 13.76 -0.42
CA PRO A 26 20.82 13.22 -1.28
C PRO A 26 20.32 14.38 -2.16
N VAL A 27 20.50 14.24 -3.45
CA VAL A 27 19.87 15.16 -4.42
C VAL A 27 18.38 14.88 -4.31
N ALA A 28 17.60 15.89 -3.94
CA ALA A 28 16.15 15.75 -3.98
C ALA A 28 15.76 15.33 -5.41
N ALA A 29 14.94 14.29 -5.54
CA ALA A 29 14.46 13.85 -6.83
C ALA A 29 13.79 15.05 -7.55
N THR A 30 14.07 15.19 -8.83
CA THR A 30 13.39 16.21 -9.63
C THR A 30 11.93 15.82 -9.79
N GLU A 31 11.02 16.77 -9.95
CA GLU A 31 9.59 16.48 -10.15
C GLU A 31 9.34 15.54 -11.34
N SER A 32 10.26 15.51 -12.29
CA SER A 32 10.28 14.61 -13.45
C SER A 32 10.65 13.15 -13.14
N GLU A 33 10.99 12.83 -11.90
CA GLU A 33 11.36 11.46 -11.47
C GLU A 33 10.34 10.88 -10.49
N LEU A 34 9.34 11.66 -10.07
CA LEU A 34 8.35 11.22 -9.10
C LEU A 34 7.26 10.35 -9.73
N VAL A 35 6.85 9.34 -8.98
CA VAL A 35 5.68 8.52 -9.28
C VAL A 35 4.61 8.82 -8.24
N LYS A 36 3.39 9.10 -8.70
CA LYS A 36 2.24 9.37 -7.82
C LYS A 36 1.21 8.26 -7.97
N VAL A 37 0.81 7.66 -6.85
CA VAL A 37 -0.26 6.66 -6.80
C VAL A 37 -1.44 7.29 -6.06
N HIS A 38 -2.51 7.55 -6.79
CA HIS A 38 -3.71 8.23 -6.29
C HIS A 38 -4.79 7.16 -6.03
N PHE A 39 -5.18 6.98 -4.80
CA PHE A 39 -6.35 6.20 -4.42
C PHE A 39 -7.53 7.16 -4.39
N ILE A 40 -8.26 7.23 -5.49
CA ILE A 40 -9.30 8.24 -5.70
C ILE A 40 -10.54 7.87 -4.88
N ASP A 41 -11.03 8.81 -4.09
CA ASP A 41 -12.33 8.64 -3.40
C ASP A 41 -13.47 8.65 -4.42
N VAL A 42 -13.98 7.48 -4.73
CA VAL A 42 -15.13 7.26 -5.63
C VAL A 42 -16.40 6.84 -4.86
N GLY A 43 -16.37 6.97 -3.54
CA GLY A 43 -17.32 6.31 -2.65
C GLY A 43 -16.99 4.83 -2.50
N GLN A 44 -18.00 3.95 -2.52
CA GLN A 44 -17.75 2.51 -2.48
C GLN A 44 -17.25 2.03 -3.84
N GLY A 45 -16.02 1.49 -3.86
CA GLY A 45 -15.36 1.00 -5.08
C GLY A 45 -13.90 1.39 -5.16
N ASP A 46 -13.22 0.97 -6.23
CA ASP A 46 -11.82 1.26 -6.50
C ASP A 46 -11.63 2.12 -7.74
N SER A 47 -10.76 3.11 -7.63
CA SER A 47 -10.16 3.79 -8.78
C SER A 47 -8.78 4.29 -8.37
N ILE A 48 -7.74 3.79 -9.05
CA ILE A 48 -6.35 4.08 -8.68
C ILE A 48 -5.61 4.58 -9.92
N LEU A 49 -5.16 5.84 -9.88
CA LEU A 49 -4.31 6.42 -10.92
C LEU A 49 -2.84 6.26 -10.50
N ILE A 50 -2.04 5.63 -11.34
CA ILE A 50 -0.58 5.62 -11.22
C ILE A 50 -0.03 6.58 -12.29
N GLN A 51 0.43 7.73 -11.85
CA GLN A 51 1.05 8.74 -12.70
C GLN A 51 2.56 8.58 -12.63
N THR A 52 3.16 8.19 -13.75
CA THR A 52 4.60 8.13 -13.95
C THR A 52 5.10 9.46 -14.55
N PRO A 53 6.42 9.70 -14.68
CA PRO A 53 6.95 10.95 -15.22
C PRO A 53 6.34 11.43 -16.54
N ASN A 54 6.04 10.51 -17.47
CA ASN A 54 5.54 10.90 -18.81
C ASN A 54 4.24 10.20 -19.21
N SER A 55 3.69 9.35 -18.34
CA SER A 55 2.58 8.48 -18.70
C SER A 55 1.65 8.23 -17.51
N ALA A 56 0.54 7.54 -17.75
CA ALA A 56 -0.42 7.20 -16.72
C ALA A 56 -1.04 5.82 -16.94
N VAL A 57 -1.30 5.13 -15.82
CA VAL A 57 -2.06 3.88 -15.75
C VAL A 57 -3.24 4.08 -14.81
N LEU A 58 -4.42 3.68 -15.24
CA LEU A 58 -5.62 3.68 -14.38
C LEU A 58 -6.00 2.24 -14.06
N VAL A 59 -6.15 1.94 -12.77
CA VAL A 59 -6.66 0.65 -12.28
C VAL A 59 -8.03 0.89 -11.69
N ASP A 60 -9.03 0.27 -12.29
CA ASP A 60 -10.45 0.42 -12.00
C ASP A 60 -10.99 1.85 -12.16
N GLY A 61 -12.29 1.97 -12.21
CA GLY A 61 -12.99 3.22 -12.46
C GLY A 61 -14.15 3.48 -11.50
N GLY A 62 -14.21 2.76 -10.38
CA GLY A 62 -15.29 2.92 -9.43
C GLY A 62 -16.68 2.59 -10.01
N PRO A 63 -17.74 2.92 -9.27
CA PRO A 63 -19.10 2.77 -9.76
C PRO A 63 -19.40 3.71 -10.94
N GLY A 64 -20.42 3.39 -11.73
CA GLY A 64 -20.81 4.18 -12.90
C GLY A 64 -21.10 5.64 -12.58
N SER A 65 -21.60 5.92 -11.38
CA SER A 65 -21.81 7.28 -10.87
C SER A 65 -20.52 8.09 -10.69
N ALA A 66 -19.36 7.43 -10.52
CA ALA A 66 -18.07 8.08 -10.37
C ALA A 66 -17.38 8.43 -11.70
N GLY A 67 -17.85 7.90 -12.83
CA GLY A 67 -17.18 8.04 -14.12
C GLY A 67 -16.84 9.48 -14.50
N GLN A 68 -17.76 10.43 -14.31
CA GLN A 68 -17.49 11.86 -14.61
C GLN A 68 -16.46 12.45 -13.64
N LYS A 69 -16.54 12.12 -12.35
CA LYS A 69 -15.56 12.55 -11.33
C LYS A 69 -14.15 12.10 -11.72
N ILE A 70 -14.01 10.86 -12.18
CA ILE A 70 -12.71 10.31 -12.60
C ILE A 70 -12.19 11.03 -13.86
N VAL A 71 -13.02 11.24 -14.86
CA VAL A 71 -12.67 12.00 -16.06
C VAL A 71 -12.15 13.40 -15.69
N ASP A 72 -12.87 14.10 -14.82
CA ASP A 72 -12.48 15.45 -14.38
C ASP A 72 -11.18 15.40 -13.56
N TYR A 73 -11.02 14.39 -12.69
CA TYR A 73 -9.80 14.19 -11.91
C TYR A 73 -8.58 13.94 -12.80
N LEU A 74 -8.70 13.06 -13.80
CA LEU A 74 -7.63 12.80 -14.77
C LEU A 74 -7.22 14.08 -15.51
N ARG A 75 -8.20 14.86 -16.00
CA ARG A 75 -7.95 16.14 -16.69
C ARG A 75 -7.28 17.15 -15.77
N GLN A 76 -7.71 17.26 -14.52
CA GLN A 76 -7.12 18.15 -13.51
C GLN A 76 -5.65 17.82 -13.26
N HIS A 77 -5.27 16.53 -13.35
CA HIS A 77 -3.88 16.07 -13.21
C HIS A 77 -3.10 16.06 -14.53
N GLY A 78 -3.63 16.70 -15.59
CA GLY A 78 -2.94 16.84 -16.86
C GLY A 78 -2.87 15.58 -17.70
N ILE A 79 -3.68 14.56 -17.38
CA ILE A 79 -3.72 13.31 -18.15
C ILE A 79 -4.50 13.57 -19.45
N GLY A 80 -3.82 13.42 -20.59
CA GLY A 80 -4.41 13.51 -21.92
C GLY A 80 -4.64 12.16 -22.59
N GLU A 81 -3.90 11.13 -22.17
CA GLU A 81 -4.00 9.75 -22.65
C GLU A 81 -3.61 8.77 -21.53
N LEU A 82 -4.05 7.54 -21.64
CA LEU A 82 -3.70 6.48 -20.71
C LEU A 82 -2.87 5.41 -21.44
N TYR A 83 -1.64 5.15 -20.94
CA TYR A 83 -0.83 4.06 -21.44
C TYR A 83 -1.53 2.71 -21.21
N ALA A 84 -2.16 2.57 -20.07
CA ALA A 84 -2.93 1.37 -19.75
C ALA A 84 -4.15 1.70 -18.87
N VAL A 85 -5.21 0.94 -19.10
CA VAL A 85 -6.32 0.80 -18.15
C VAL A 85 -6.37 -0.66 -17.73
N VAL A 86 -6.56 -0.90 -16.44
CA VAL A 86 -6.76 -2.23 -15.89
C VAL A 86 -8.13 -2.31 -15.26
N ALA A 87 -8.96 -3.22 -15.72
CA ALA A 87 -10.17 -3.64 -15.03
C ALA A 87 -9.84 -4.88 -14.20
N THR A 88 -9.82 -4.77 -12.86
CA THR A 88 -9.37 -5.87 -12.01
C THR A 88 -10.31 -7.07 -12.09
N HIS A 89 -11.60 -6.83 -12.02
CA HIS A 89 -12.65 -7.85 -12.14
C HIS A 89 -13.99 -7.18 -12.52
N PRO A 90 -15.02 -7.95 -12.92
CA PRO A 90 -16.19 -7.39 -13.61
C PRO A 90 -17.30 -6.83 -12.70
N HIS A 91 -17.07 -6.53 -11.42
CA HIS A 91 -18.07 -5.90 -10.56
C HIS A 91 -18.23 -4.41 -10.86
N GLU A 92 -19.44 -3.91 -10.66
CA GLU A 92 -19.86 -2.56 -11.04
C GLU A 92 -19.07 -1.46 -10.33
N ASP A 93 -18.74 -1.64 -9.07
CA ASP A 93 -17.97 -0.71 -8.25
C ASP A 93 -16.46 -0.66 -8.59
N HIS A 94 -16.04 -1.42 -9.62
CA HIS A 94 -14.71 -1.39 -10.22
C HIS A 94 -14.74 -0.94 -11.69
N ILE A 95 -15.71 -1.45 -12.46
CA ILE A 95 -15.71 -1.19 -13.90
C ILE A 95 -16.75 -0.15 -14.34
N GLY A 96 -17.65 0.27 -13.46
CA GLY A 96 -18.78 1.11 -13.84
C GLY A 96 -18.38 2.43 -14.47
N GLY A 97 -17.44 3.12 -13.87
CA GLY A 97 -16.93 4.40 -14.38
C GLY A 97 -15.98 4.28 -15.56
N LEU A 98 -15.41 3.08 -15.83
CA LEU A 98 -14.46 2.88 -16.93
C LEU A 98 -15.08 3.13 -18.31
N VAL A 99 -16.36 2.88 -18.50
CA VAL A 99 -17.05 3.17 -19.78
C VAL A 99 -16.83 4.65 -20.14
N LYS A 100 -17.07 5.54 -19.17
CA LYS A 100 -16.89 6.99 -19.39
C LYS A 100 -15.44 7.36 -19.64
N VAL A 101 -14.50 6.72 -18.95
CA VAL A 101 -13.05 6.96 -19.16
C VAL A 101 -12.62 6.51 -20.55
N VAL A 102 -13.08 5.33 -21.00
CA VAL A 102 -12.76 4.79 -22.34
C VAL A 102 -13.29 5.68 -23.46
N ASP A 103 -14.47 6.27 -23.26
CA ASP A 103 -15.09 7.20 -24.24
C ASP A 103 -14.34 8.54 -24.34
N GLU A 104 -13.68 8.98 -23.24
CA GLU A 104 -13.12 10.34 -23.14
C GLU A 104 -11.59 10.42 -23.31
N PHE A 105 -10.89 9.28 -23.20
CA PHE A 105 -9.42 9.25 -23.28
C PHE A 105 -8.92 8.23 -24.30
N PRO A 106 -7.89 8.58 -25.11
CA PRO A 106 -7.10 7.60 -25.83
C PRO A 106 -6.47 6.60 -24.87
N ILE A 107 -6.66 5.30 -25.13
CA ILE A 107 -6.09 4.21 -24.32
C ILE A 107 -5.26 3.31 -25.22
N LYS A 108 -3.99 3.10 -24.85
CA LYS A 108 -3.10 2.24 -25.65
C LYS A 108 -3.35 0.75 -25.36
N ASN A 109 -3.40 0.38 -24.07
CA ASN A 109 -3.56 -1.01 -23.64
C ASN A 109 -4.72 -1.13 -22.64
N PHE A 110 -5.54 -2.14 -22.79
CA PHE A 110 -6.62 -2.46 -21.87
C PHE A 110 -6.41 -3.86 -21.31
N TYR A 111 -6.18 -3.95 -20.00
CA TYR A 111 -5.95 -5.21 -19.30
C TYR A 111 -7.22 -5.61 -18.56
N MET A 112 -7.66 -6.85 -18.72
CA MET A 112 -8.72 -7.44 -17.92
C MET A 112 -8.54 -8.96 -17.83
N PRO A 113 -8.97 -9.62 -16.75
CA PRO A 113 -8.96 -11.08 -16.68
C PRO A 113 -9.92 -11.66 -17.73
N ASN A 114 -9.63 -12.89 -18.19
CA ASN A 114 -10.52 -13.60 -19.11
C ASN A 114 -11.71 -14.20 -18.33
N LYS A 115 -12.61 -13.31 -17.90
CA LYS A 115 -13.83 -13.68 -17.18
C LYS A 115 -15.00 -12.83 -17.69
N GLU A 116 -16.00 -13.49 -18.25
CA GLU A 116 -17.24 -12.84 -18.68
C GLU A 116 -18.18 -12.63 -17.49
N HIS A 117 -19.00 -11.59 -17.61
CA HIS A 117 -20.09 -11.30 -16.71
C HIS A 117 -21.35 -10.92 -17.51
N THR A 118 -22.52 -11.13 -16.93
CA THR A 118 -23.80 -10.97 -17.63
C THR A 118 -24.48 -9.61 -17.36
N THR A 119 -23.77 -8.68 -16.72
CA THR A 119 -24.30 -7.35 -16.42
C THR A 119 -24.20 -6.43 -17.63
N ILE A 120 -25.17 -5.50 -17.74
CA ILE A 120 -25.16 -4.45 -18.77
C ILE A 120 -23.89 -3.58 -18.66
N THR A 121 -23.43 -3.32 -17.44
CA THR A 121 -22.18 -2.56 -17.20
C THR A 121 -20.97 -3.22 -17.84
N PHE A 122 -20.85 -4.55 -17.67
CA PHE A 122 -19.74 -5.30 -18.29
C PHE A 122 -19.86 -5.31 -19.82
N GLU A 123 -21.06 -5.54 -20.34
CA GLU A 123 -21.32 -5.53 -21.80
C GLU A 123 -20.98 -4.18 -22.42
N ASN A 124 -21.44 -3.08 -21.81
CA ASN A 124 -21.11 -1.72 -22.25
C ASN A 124 -19.62 -1.44 -22.24
N LEU A 125 -18.91 -1.87 -21.19
CA LEU A 125 -17.44 -1.69 -21.12
C LEU A 125 -16.75 -2.47 -22.25
N VAL A 126 -17.16 -3.72 -22.52
CA VAL A 126 -16.56 -4.52 -23.59
C VAL A 126 -16.76 -3.83 -24.95
N TYR A 127 -17.95 -3.30 -25.24
CA TYR A 127 -18.18 -2.54 -26.47
C TYR A 127 -17.36 -1.28 -26.55
N ALA A 128 -17.32 -0.47 -25.49
CA ALA A 128 -16.51 0.75 -25.45
C ALA A 128 -15.02 0.45 -25.71
N VAL A 129 -14.48 -0.61 -25.09
CA VAL A 129 -13.09 -1.04 -25.31
C VAL A 129 -12.84 -1.54 -26.74
N ILE A 130 -13.81 -2.22 -27.36
CA ILE A 130 -13.70 -2.63 -28.76
C ILE A 130 -13.65 -1.42 -29.67
N ASP A 131 -14.57 -0.47 -29.46
CA ASP A 131 -14.73 0.73 -30.28
C ASP A 131 -13.56 1.72 -30.11
N SER A 132 -12.93 1.77 -28.92
CA SER A 132 -11.75 2.62 -28.66
C SER A 132 -10.51 2.20 -29.44
N GLY A 133 -10.46 0.95 -29.93
CA GLY A 133 -9.28 0.41 -30.59
C GLY A 133 -8.11 0.09 -29.66
N ALA A 134 -8.28 0.18 -28.34
CA ALA A 134 -7.25 -0.18 -27.37
C ALA A 134 -6.81 -1.65 -27.53
N ARG A 135 -5.51 -1.91 -27.36
CA ARG A 135 -4.99 -3.27 -27.39
C ARG A 135 -5.47 -4.03 -26.15
N ARG A 136 -6.29 -5.04 -26.35
CA ARG A 136 -6.82 -5.90 -25.29
C ARG A 136 -5.81 -6.95 -24.87
N ILE A 137 -5.50 -7.01 -23.58
CA ILE A 137 -4.50 -7.92 -23.01
C ILE A 137 -5.14 -8.65 -21.85
N GLN A 138 -4.98 -9.96 -21.79
CA GLN A 138 -5.43 -10.73 -20.64
C GLN A 138 -4.59 -10.41 -19.41
N ALA A 139 -5.22 -9.87 -18.36
CA ALA A 139 -4.62 -9.73 -17.05
C ALA A 139 -4.54 -11.10 -16.36
N ARG A 140 -3.32 -11.55 -16.03
CA ARG A 140 -3.08 -12.80 -15.31
C ARG A 140 -1.67 -12.83 -14.75
N SER A 141 -1.42 -13.71 -13.81
CA SER A 141 -0.07 -13.96 -13.25
C SER A 141 0.97 -14.18 -14.36
N GLY A 142 2.14 -13.55 -14.19
CA GLY A 142 3.26 -13.60 -15.13
C GLY A 142 3.18 -12.61 -16.29
N VAL A 143 2.12 -11.81 -16.39
CA VAL A 143 2.09 -10.64 -17.30
C VAL A 143 2.81 -9.48 -16.62
N GLU A 144 3.65 -8.78 -17.35
CA GLU A 144 4.38 -7.63 -16.84
C GLU A 144 4.61 -6.59 -17.94
N PHE A 145 4.88 -5.37 -17.54
CA PHE A 145 5.37 -4.30 -18.42
C PHE A 145 6.14 -3.26 -17.59
N GLU A 146 6.96 -2.47 -18.27
CA GLU A 146 7.70 -1.37 -17.70
C GLU A 146 7.28 -0.05 -18.36
N LEU A 147 7.17 1.02 -17.59
CA LEU A 147 6.76 2.34 -18.03
C LEU A 147 7.53 3.41 -17.24
N ASP A 148 8.34 4.23 -17.92
CA ASP A 148 9.12 5.31 -17.29
C ASP A 148 9.96 4.85 -16.07
N GLY A 149 10.57 3.65 -16.12
CA GLY A 149 11.34 3.07 -15.01
C GLY A 149 10.50 2.47 -13.88
N VAL A 150 9.18 2.41 -14.05
CA VAL A 150 8.24 1.76 -13.12
C VAL A 150 7.85 0.40 -13.67
N ARG A 151 8.00 -0.65 -12.88
CA ARG A 151 7.64 -2.01 -13.26
C ARG A 151 6.27 -2.39 -12.70
N PHE A 152 5.45 -2.96 -13.56
CA PHE A 152 4.12 -3.46 -13.28
C PHE A 152 4.09 -4.97 -13.47
N GLU A 153 3.77 -5.72 -12.42
CA GLU A 153 3.71 -7.17 -12.43
C GLU A 153 2.31 -7.63 -12.04
N PHE A 154 1.66 -8.42 -12.88
CA PHE A 154 0.39 -9.06 -12.54
C PHE A 154 0.68 -10.35 -11.76
N LEU A 155 0.24 -10.43 -10.54
CA LEU A 155 0.43 -11.58 -9.65
C LEU A 155 -0.80 -12.50 -9.63
N ALA A 156 -1.98 -11.98 -9.99
CA ALA A 156 -3.22 -12.74 -10.11
C ALA A 156 -4.05 -12.21 -11.31
N PRO A 157 -5.04 -13.00 -11.77
CA PRO A 157 -5.38 -14.35 -11.34
C PRO A 157 -4.30 -15.37 -11.71
N VAL A 158 -4.07 -16.34 -10.82
CA VAL A 158 -3.11 -17.45 -11.04
C VAL A 158 -3.74 -18.52 -11.92
N ARG A 159 -5.00 -18.81 -11.70
CA ARG A 159 -5.80 -19.77 -12.49
C ARG A 159 -7.07 -19.09 -13.03
N LEU A 160 -7.83 -19.77 -13.88
CA LEU A 160 -8.96 -19.20 -14.61
C LEU A 160 -10.31 -19.87 -14.33
N ASP A 161 -10.39 -20.63 -13.23
CA ASP A 161 -11.55 -21.45 -12.88
C ASP A 161 -12.07 -21.19 -11.46
N TYR A 162 -11.91 -19.95 -10.97
CA TYR A 162 -12.47 -19.53 -9.69
C TYR A 162 -14.00 -19.53 -9.73
N SER A 163 -14.62 -19.89 -8.61
CA SER A 163 -16.08 -19.84 -8.45
C SER A 163 -16.59 -18.43 -8.14
N ASN A 164 -15.77 -17.64 -7.42
CA ASN A 164 -16.06 -16.28 -7.05
C ASN A 164 -15.43 -15.28 -8.05
N LEU A 165 -16.20 -14.26 -8.46
CA LEU A 165 -15.72 -13.23 -9.39
C LEU A 165 -14.59 -12.39 -8.81
N ASN A 166 -14.59 -12.15 -7.49
CA ASN A 166 -13.56 -11.41 -6.80
C ASN A 166 -12.17 -12.07 -6.92
N ASP A 167 -12.11 -13.40 -6.91
CA ASP A 167 -10.86 -14.15 -7.06
C ASP A 167 -10.26 -14.08 -8.48
N TYR A 168 -10.99 -13.52 -9.46
CA TYR A 168 -10.42 -13.14 -10.76
C TYR A 168 -9.72 -11.79 -10.74
N SER A 169 -9.71 -11.08 -9.62
CA SER A 169 -9.06 -9.77 -9.52
C SER A 169 -7.63 -9.81 -10.04
N ALA A 170 -7.33 -8.90 -10.96
CA ALA A 170 -5.96 -8.64 -11.37
C ALA A 170 -5.22 -7.97 -10.21
N VAL A 171 -4.46 -8.76 -9.46
CA VAL A 171 -3.57 -8.24 -8.41
C VAL A 171 -2.30 -7.75 -9.07
N ILE A 172 -1.93 -6.49 -8.80
CA ILE A 172 -0.82 -5.83 -9.48
C ILE A 172 0.20 -5.37 -8.45
N LYS A 173 1.46 -5.72 -8.66
CA LYS A 173 2.59 -5.14 -7.95
C LYS A 173 3.21 -4.05 -8.81
N VAL A 174 3.33 -2.83 -8.25
CA VAL A 174 3.96 -1.68 -8.88
C VAL A 174 5.26 -1.39 -8.14
N ILE A 175 6.37 -1.28 -8.86
CA ILE A 175 7.70 -1.12 -8.27
C ILE A 175 8.38 0.10 -8.87
N HIS A 176 8.78 1.04 -8.00
CA HIS A 176 9.53 2.24 -8.34
C HIS A 176 10.76 2.35 -7.42
N GLY A 177 11.95 2.07 -7.96
CA GLY A 177 13.17 2.02 -7.18
C GLY A 177 13.08 0.99 -6.05
N LYS A 178 13.16 1.44 -4.80
CA LYS A 178 13.00 0.60 -3.59
C LYS A 178 11.57 0.54 -3.08
N ASN A 179 10.69 1.38 -3.60
CA ASN A 179 9.30 1.47 -3.16
C ASN A 179 8.42 0.51 -3.95
N SER A 180 7.46 -0.11 -3.29
CA SER A 180 6.56 -1.07 -3.90
C SER A 180 5.13 -0.94 -3.37
N PHE A 181 4.18 -1.14 -4.29
CA PHE A 181 2.75 -1.11 -4.02
C PHE A 181 2.15 -2.45 -4.46
N LEU A 182 1.27 -3.02 -3.65
CA LEU A 182 0.46 -4.17 -4.01
C LEU A 182 -1.01 -3.75 -4.06
N LEU A 183 -1.60 -3.76 -5.26
CA LEU A 183 -2.98 -3.40 -5.51
C LEU A 183 -3.79 -4.70 -5.62
N ALA A 184 -4.52 -5.05 -4.55
CA ALA A 184 -5.15 -6.36 -4.44
C ALA A 184 -6.49 -6.48 -5.17
N GLY A 185 -7.08 -5.36 -5.65
CA GLY A 185 -8.46 -5.36 -6.12
C GLY A 185 -9.38 -5.92 -5.04
N ASP A 186 -10.24 -6.87 -5.40
CA ASP A 186 -11.11 -7.58 -4.47
C ASP A 186 -10.73 -9.05 -4.30
N ALA A 187 -9.49 -9.43 -4.64
CA ALA A 187 -8.99 -10.77 -4.44
C ALA A 187 -9.31 -11.28 -3.04
N GLU A 188 -9.94 -12.47 -2.96
CA GLU A 188 -10.30 -13.11 -1.72
C GLU A 188 -9.33 -14.26 -1.38
N ARG A 189 -9.67 -15.01 -0.34
CA ARG A 189 -8.77 -16.02 0.22
C ARG A 189 -8.31 -17.09 -0.76
N GLU A 190 -9.10 -17.41 -1.78
CA GLU A 190 -8.73 -18.42 -2.77
C GLU A 190 -7.62 -17.92 -3.68
N ALA A 191 -7.74 -16.71 -4.21
CA ALA A 191 -6.71 -16.06 -5.02
C ALA A 191 -5.45 -15.75 -4.18
N GLU A 192 -5.61 -15.27 -2.94
CA GLU A 192 -4.50 -15.04 -2.01
C GLU A 192 -3.70 -16.32 -1.77
N ARG A 193 -4.38 -17.41 -1.48
CA ARG A 193 -3.76 -18.74 -1.26
C ARG A 193 -3.01 -19.21 -2.50
N ASP A 194 -3.59 -19.03 -3.70
CA ASP A 194 -2.96 -19.47 -4.92
C ASP A 194 -1.67 -18.69 -5.20
N MET A 195 -1.66 -17.35 -4.97
CA MET A 195 -0.43 -16.54 -5.05
C MET A 195 0.65 -17.02 -4.07
N LEU A 196 0.26 -17.36 -2.84
CA LEU A 196 1.17 -17.90 -1.83
C LEU A 196 1.74 -19.26 -2.22
N LEU A 197 0.92 -20.16 -2.75
CA LEU A 197 1.33 -21.50 -3.19
C LEU A 197 2.29 -21.47 -4.39
N GLU A 198 2.11 -20.51 -5.31
CA GLU A 198 3.04 -20.27 -6.42
C GLU A 198 4.35 -19.62 -5.96
N GLY A 199 4.46 -19.22 -4.69
CA GLY A 199 5.66 -18.61 -4.15
C GLY A 199 5.98 -17.23 -4.75
N LEU A 200 4.95 -16.48 -5.17
CA LEU A 200 5.11 -15.16 -5.76
C LEU A 200 5.65 -14.15 -4.74
N ASP A 201 6.44 -13.19 -5.20
CA ASP A 201 6.94 -12.11 -4.34
C ASP A 201 5.82 -11.07 -4.07
N LEU A 202 5.13 -11.26 -2.94
CA LEU A 202 4.03 -10.40 -2.51
C LEU A 202 4.49 -9.21 -1.67
N LYS A 203 5.75 -9.15 -1.26
CA LYS A 203 6.25 -8.10 -0.37
C LYS A 203 6.06 -6.72 -0.98
N ALA A 204 5.44 -5.80 -0.22
CA ALA A 204 5.19 -4.43 -0.67
C ALA A 204 5.19 -3.45 0.50
N ASP A 205 5.59 -2.20 0.25
CA ASP A 205 5.56 -1.12 1.25
C ASP A 205 4.14 -0.61 1.48
N VAL A 206 3.34 -0.51 0.43
CA VAL A 206 1.95 -0.07 0.46
C VAL A 206 1.05 -1.19 -0.04
N LEU A 207 0.07 -1.57 0.76
CA LEU A 207 -1.00 -2.49 0.38
C LEU A 207 -2.30 -1.71 0.14
N LYS A 208 -2.87 -1.75 -1.08
CA LYS A 208 -4.29 -1.52 -1.25
C LYS A 208 -5.02 -2.76 -0.73
N VAL A 209 -5.69 -2.60 0.39
CA VAL A 209 -6.37 -3.70 1.08
C VAL A 209 -7.44 -4.31 0.19
N GLY A 210 -7.50 -5.62 0.14
CA GLY A 210 -8.45 -6.35 -0.69
C GLY A 210 -9.91 -6.11 -0.29
N HIS A 211 -10.78 -6.04 -1.28
CA HIS A 211 -12.24 -6.02 -1.13
C HIS A 211 -12.73 -4.99 -0.11
N HIS A 212 -12.20 -3.76 -0.19
CA HIS A 212 -12.55 -2.60 0.64
C HIS A 212 -12.45 -2.87 2.16
N GLY A 213 -11.62 -3.84 2.56
CA GLY A 213 -11.50 -4.28 3.96
C GLY A 213 -12.56 -5.29 4.40
N SER A 214 -13.11 -6.07 3.45
CA SER A 214 -13.96 -7.23 3.75
C SER A 214 -13.18 -8.30 4.54
N GLU A 215 -13.86 -9.00 5.46
CA GLU A 215 -13.27 -10.14 6.16
C GLU A 215 -13.05 -11.39 5.28
N THR A 216 -13.55 -11.38 4.02
CA THR A 216 -13.31 -12.43 3.03
C THR A 216 -11.92 -12.33 2.39
N SER A 217 -11.28 -11.17 2.48
CA SER A 217 -9.97 -10.84 1.93
C SER A 217 -8.93 -10.57 3.03
N THR A 218 -7.70 -10.34 2.62
CA THR A 218 -6.57 -9.95 3.48
C THR A 218 -6.37 -10.96 4.61
N SER A 219 -6.22 -12.24 4.22
CA SER A 219 -5.93 -13.32 5.17
C SER A 219 -4.64 -13.04 5.94
N SER A 220 -4.51 -13.63 7.14
CA SER A 220 -3.31 -13.47 7.95
C SER A 220 -2.05 -13.94 7.24
N GLU A 221 -2.13 -15.03 6.48
CA GLU A 221 -1.03 -15.58 5.69
C GLU A 221 -0.61 -14.63 4.57
N PHE A 222 -1.58 -14.05 3.86
CA PHE A 222 -1.33 -13.04 2.83
C PHE A 222 -0.73 -11.78 3.43
N LEU A 223 -1.29 -11.26 4.51
CA LEU A 223 -0.80 -10.07 5.20
C LEU A 223 0.65 -10.23 5.71
N ILE A 224 1.00 -11.43 6.22
CA ILE A 224 2.37 -11.76 6.63
C ILE A 224 3.32 -11.76 5.42
N ALA A 225 2.89 -12.28 4.27
CA ALA A 225 3.71 -12.32 3.07
C ALA A 225 3.92 -10.93 2.45
N VAL A 226 2.89 -10.07 2.48
CA VAL A 226 2.98 -8.69 1.99
C VAL A 226 3.82 -7.83 2.94
N TRP A 227 3.64 -7.96 4.25
CA TRP A 227 4.33 -7.19 5.29
C TRP A 227 4.35 -5.68 5.02
N PRO A 228 3.19 -5.05 4.84
CA PRO A 228 3.12 -3.66 4.42
C PRO A 228 3.46 -2.71 5.59
N LYS A 229 4.10 -1.59 5.27
CA LYS A 229 4.25 -0.45 6.19
C LYS A 229 2.99 0.39 6.23
N TYR A 230 2.30 0.48 5.10
CA TYR A 230 1.10 1.29 4.90
C TYR A 230 0.01 0.45 4.25
N ALA A 231 -1.22 0.65 4.70
CA ALA A 231 -2.39 0.00 4.15
C ALA A 231 -3.41 1.07 3.74
N VAL A 232 -3.81 1.08 2.49
CA VAL A 232 -4.85 1.98 1.98
C VAL A 232 -6.13 1.19 1.75
N ILE A 233 -7.24 1.71 2.26
CA ILE A 233 -8.56 1.12 2.09
C ILE A 233 -9.42 2.11 1.30
N SER A 234 -9.71 1.77 0.03
CA SER A 234 -10.74 2.49 -0.75
C SER A 234 -12.10 1.98 -0.29
N VAL A 235 -12.91 2.86 0.27
CA VAL A 235 -14.20 2.50 0.87
C VAL A 235 -15.10 3.75 0.94
N GLY A 236 -16.41 3.57 0.78
CA GLY A 236 -17.37 4.65 0.84
C GLY A 236 -17.85 4.95 2.27
N GLU A 237 -17.98 6.22 2.59
CA GLU A 237 -18.56 6.66 3.86
C GLU A 237 -19.99 6.13 4.01
N GLY A 238 -20.29 5.51 5.17
CA GLY A 238 -21.61 4.97 5.45
C GLY A 238 -22.06 3.82 4.53
N ASN A 239 -21.10 3.10 3.89
CA ASN A 239 -21.42 1.99 3.00
C ASN A 239 -22.30 0.93 3.69
N SER A 240 -23.18 0.28 2.91
CA SER A 240 -24.13 -0.72 3.43
C SER A 240 -23.49 -2.09 3.74
N TYR A 241 -22.23 -2.31 3.37
CA TYR A 241 -21.51 -3.57 3.57
C TYR A 241 -20.88 -3.68 4.96
N GLY A 242 -20.77 -2.54 5.68
CA GLY A 242 -20.06 -2.49 6.96
C GLY A 242 -18.54 -2.53 6.82
N HIS A 243 -18.02 -2.25 5.61
CA HIS A 243 -16.59 -2.16 5.35
C HIS A 243 -15.99 -0.83 5.84
N PRO A 244 -14.71 -0.82 6.28
CA PRO A 244 -13.90 -2.01 6.51
C PRO A 244 -14.32 -2.76 7.77
N HIS A 245 -14.31 -4.09 7.74
CA HIS A 245 -14.63 -4.90 8.90
C HIS A 245 -13.57 -4.71 10.00
N ARG A 246 -14.04 -4.64 11.25
CA ARG A 246 -13.16 -4.44 12.42
C ARG A 246 -12.05 -5.50 12.54
N HIS A 247 -12.33 -6.73 12.09
CA HIS A 247 -11.34 -7.79 12.09
C HIS A 247 -10.13 -7.45 11.21
N VAL A 248 -10.36 -6.91 10.00
CA VAL A 248 -9.30 -6.50 9.07
C VAL A 248 -8.49 -5.35 9.65
N LEU A 249 -9.16 -4.32 10.20
CA LEU A 249 -8.47 -3.20 10.86
C LEU A 249 -7.57 -3.68 11.99
N ASN A 250 -8.05 -4.61 12.82
CA ASN A 250 -7.25 -5.17 13.91
C ASN A 250 -6.04 -5.98 13.41
N MET A 251 -6.18 -6.72 12.30
CA MET A 251 -5.05 -7.46 11.71
C MET A 251 -3.98 -6.51 11.16
N LEU A 252 -4.38 -5.44 10.49
CA LEU A 252 -3.46 -4.41 9.98
C LEU A 252 -2.73 -3.69 11.12
N GLU A 253 -3.45 -3.35 12.21
CA GLU A 253 -2.85 -2.75 13.42
C GLU A 253 -1.82 -3.71 14.06
N ILE A 254 -2.16 -5.00 14.17
CA ILE A 254 -1.24 -6.03 14.72
C ILE A 254 -0.01 -6.21 13.83
N ALA A 255 -0.16 -6.10 12.51
CA ALA A 255 0.95 -6.15 11.56
C ALA A 255 1.82 -4.89 11.62
N GLY A 256 1.39 -3.84 12.32
CA GLY A 256 2.12 -2.57 12.46
C GLY A 256 1.97 -1.64 11.26
N ALA A 257 1.00 -1.89 10.38
CA ALA A 257 0.74 -1.04 9.22
C ALA A 257 -0.01 0.24 9.64
N SER A 258 0.42 1.39 9.10
CA SER A 258 -0.37 2.63 9.17
C SER A 258 -1.54 2.54 8.20
N VAL A 259 -2.76 2.71 8.69
CA VAL A 259 -3.98 2.55 7.89
C VAL A 259 -4.53 3.90 7.47
N TYR A 260 -4.78 4.07 6.19
CA TYR A 260 -5.40 5.25 5.58
C TYR A 260 -6.67 4.84 4.83
N ARG A 261 -7.76 5.59 5.00
CA ARG A 261 -9.07 5.24 4.44
C ARG A 261 -9.65 6.40 3.64
N THR A 262 -10.21 6.11 2.46
CA THR A 262 -10.79 7.17 1.59
C THR A 262 -12.05 7.78 2.16
N ASP A 263 -12.86 7.05 2.92
CA ASP A 263 -14.05 7.59 3.60
C ASP A 263 -13.71 8.62 4.70
N GLU A 264 -12.53 8.51 5.31
CA GLU A 264 -12.05 9.44 6.35
C GLU A 264 -11.22 10.58 5.74
N LEU A 265 -10.34 10.30 4.79
CA LEU A 265 -9.30 11.22 4.29
C LEU A 265 -9.59 11.80 2.89
N GLY A 266 -10.67 11.36 2.23
CA GLY A 266 -10.88 11.67 0.82
C GLY A 266 -9.90 10.93 -0.09
N THR A 267 -9.55 11.51 -1.23
CA THR A 267 -8.51 10.97 -2.11
C THR A 267 -7.16 10.96 -1.39
N ILE A 268 -6.45 9.83 -1.49
CA ILE A 268 -5.13 9.62 -0.87
C ILE A 268 -4.11 9.55 -2.00
N VAL A 269 -3.08 10.39 -1.96
CA VAL A 269 -2.00 10.38 -2.94
C VAL A 269 -0.70 9.98 -2.25
N THR A 270 -0.10 8.90 -2.73
CA THR A 270 1.23 8.47 -2.30
C THR A 270 2.25 8.89 -3.36
N ILE A 271 3.27 9.62 -2.97
CA ILE A 271 4.34 10.10 -3.83
C ILE A 271 5.59 9.30 -3.54
N SER A 272 6.17 8.70 -4.57
CA SER A 272 7.42 7.94 -4.52
C SER A 272 8.51 8.65 -5.29
N ASP A 273 9.68 8.82 -4.68
CA ASP A 273 10.91 9.26 -5.34
C ASP A 273 11.86 8.08 -5.66
N GLY A 274 11.37 6.84 -5.49
CA GLY A 274 12.15 5.61 -5.64
C GLY A 274 12.91 5.18 -4.38
N GLU A 275 13.03 6.03 -3.36
CA GLU A 275 13.70 5.75 -2.07
C GLU A 275 12.72 5.91 -0.89
N THR A 276 11.90 6.93 -0.92
CA THR A 276 10.97 7.32 0.15
C THR A 276 9.53 7.43 -0.36
N LEU A 277 8.58 7.38 0.57
CA LEU A 277 7.16 7.55 0.31
C LEU A 277 6.63 8.74 1.11
N THR A 278 5.88 9.61 0.46
CA THR A 278 5.16 10.74 1.08
C THR A 278 3.68 10.59 0.81
N PHE A 279 2.83 10.90 1.80
CA PHE A 279 1.38 10.83 1.67
C PHE A 279 0.78 12.22 1.73
N VAL A 280 -0.22 12.46 0.86
CA VAL A 280 -1.03 13.68 0.82
C VAL A 280 -2.50 13.26 0.84
N PHE A 281 -3.31 13.94 1.63
CA PHE A 281 -4.71 13.63 1.85
C PHE A 281 -5.60 14.81 1.40
N GLU A 282 -6.71 14.51 0.71
CA GLU A 282 -7.60 15.55 0.19
C GLU A 282 -8.29 16.36 1.31
N LYS A 283 -8.67 15.68 2.41
CA LYS A 283 -9.37 16.32 3.55
C LYS A 283 -8.42 16.98 4.56
N ASP A 284 -7.11 16.80 4.41
CA ASP A 284 -6.08 17.42 5.26
C ASP A 284 -5.16 18.32 4.43
N GLU A 285 -5.66 19.46 3.95
CA GLU A 285 -4.85 20.45 3.22
C GLU A 285 -3.71 21.07 4.08
N THR A 286 -3.54 20.68 5.33
CA THR A 286 -2.60 21.30 6.28
C THR A 286 -1.36 20.48 6.61
N GLU A 287 -1.27 19.18 6.32
CA GLU A 287 -0.07 18.37 6.64
C GLU A 287 0.31 17.41 5.50
N SER A 288 1.34 17.77 4.74
CA SER A 288 2.15 16.76 4.05
C SER A 288 2.97 16.01 5.11
N VAL A 289 2.62 14.78 5.40
CA VAL A 289 3.44 13.93 6.28
C VAL A 289 4.61 13.42 5.43
N GLU A 290 5.75 14.11 5.46
CA GLU A 290 7.01 13.56 4.99
C GLU A 290 7.40 12.40 5.92
N VAL A 291 7.13 11.18 5.47
CA VAL A 291 7.73 9.99 6.09
C VAL A 291 9.09 9.79 5.45
N GLY A 292 10.01 10.69 5.78
CA GLY A 292 11.42 10.51 5.45
C GLY A 292 11.93 9.20 6.04
N ALA A 293 12.87 8.56 5.36
CA ALA A 293 13.59 7.40 5.83
C ALA A 293 13.81 7.53 7.34
N THR A 294 13.27 6.58 8.08
CA THR A 294 13.60 6.44 9.50
C THR A 294 15.11 6.46 9.60
N LYS A 295 15.70 7.63 9.99
CA LYS A 295 16.94 7.58 10.73
C LYS A 295 16.67 6.52 11.79
N GLU A 296 17.43 5.42 11.75
CA GLU A 296 17.57 4.56 12.90
C GLU A 296 17.81 5.52 14.06
N LYS A 297 16.77 5.76 14.85
CA LYS A 297 16.96 6.33 16.16
C LYS A 297 17.85 5.32 16.84
N GLU A 298 19.11 5.71 17.10
CA GLU A 298 19.90 5.01 18.10
C GLU A 298 18.96 4.74 19.26
N PRO A 299 18.96 3.52 19.82
CA PRO A 299 18.02 3.15 20.85
C PRO A 299 18.22 4.12 22.02
N GLU A 300 17.36 5.15 22.09
CA GLU A 300 17.07 5.72 23.40
C GLU A 300 16.70 4.52 24.26
N THR A 301 17.45 4.30 25.30
CA THR A 301 17.25 3.23 26.27
C THR A 301 15.76 3.09 26.57
N GLU A 302 15.09 2.18 25.85
CA GLU A 302 13.71 1.83 26.10
C GLU A 302 13.62 1.40 27.55
N ALA A 303 12.98 2.23 28.37
CA ALA A 303 12.47 1.77 29.64
C ALA A 303 11.57 0.58 29.29
N LYS A 304 12.00 -0.66 29.62
CA LYS A 304 11.29 -1.92 29.32
C LYS A 304 9.83 -1.74 29.65
N GLU A 305 9.00 -1.64 28.63
CA GLU A 305 7.56 -1.48 28.80
C GLU A 305 7.02 -2.69 29.54
N ILE A 306 6.42 -2.44 30.71
CA ILE A 306 6.01 -3.52 31.64
C ILE A 306 4.73 -4.12 31.09
N THR A 307 4.75 -5.41 30.70
CA THR A 307 3.55 -6.15 30.31
C THR A 307 2.73 -6.54 31.54
N VAL A 308 1.46 -6.16 31.53
CA VAL A 308 0.43 -6.57 32.49
C VAL A 308 -0.69 -7.31 31.76
N TYR A 309 -1.67 -7.83 32.48
CA TYR A 309 -2.73 -8.63 31.89
C TYR A 309 -4.10 -8.12 32.36
N ILE A 310 -5.05 -8.08 31.45
CA ILE A 310 -6.45 -7.77 31.75
C ILE A 310 -7.35 -8.98 31.48
N THR A 311 -8.58 -8.92 31.95
CA THR A 311 -9.62 -9.91 31.66
C THR A 311 -10.67 -9.32 30.73
N ARG A 312 -11.43 -10.17 30.03
CA ARG A 312 -12.43 -9.73 29.05
C ARG A 312 -13.50 -8.78 29.65
N THR A 313 -13.83 -8.93 30.91
CA THR A 313 -14.92 -8.21 31.58
C THR A 313 -14.47 -7.44 32.84
N GLY A 314 -13.21 -7.55 33.23
CA GLY A 314 -12.68 -6.90 34.43
C GLY A 314 -12.24 -5.46 34.17
N SER A 315 -12.24 -4.65 35.24
CA SER A 315 -11.75 -3.25 35.22
C SER A 315 -10.36 -3.09 35.85
N LYS A 316 -9.59 -4.19 35.98
CA LYS A 316 -8.28 -4.16 36.63
C LYS A 316 -7.23 -4.86 35.79
N TYR A 317 -5.99 -4.39 35.86
CA TYR A 317 -4.83 -5.09 35.30
C TYR A 317 -4.08 -5.88 36.37
N HIS A 318 -3.41 -6.95 35.96
CA HIS A 318 -2.86 -8.00 36.83
C HIS A 318 -1.44 -8.40 36.42
N ARG A 319 -0.66 -9.03 37.33
CA ARG A 319 0.55 -9.80 37.00
C ARG A 319 0.18 -11.11 36.34
N SER A 320 1.09 -11.69 35.57
CA SER A 320 0.88 -12.91 34.77
C SER A 320 0.35 -14.10 35.56
N GLY A 321 0.67 -14.28 36.83
CA GLY A 321 0.25 -15.37 37.70
C GLY A 321 -1.01 -15.10 38.53
N CYS A 322 -1.75 -14.04 38.29
CA CYS A 322 -2.91 -13.70 39.10
C CYS A 322 -4.05 -14.69 38.94
N ARG A 323 -4.64 -15.12 40.09
CA ARG A 323 -5.76 -16.07 40.09
C ARG A 323 -6.99 -15.62 39.29
N TYR A 324 -7.19 -14.30 39.11
CA TYR A 324 -8.29 -13.75 38.33
C TYR A 324 -8.11 -13.88 36.81
N LEU A 325 -6.94 -14.31 36.33
CA LEU A 325 -6.66 -14.54 34.92
C LEU A 325 -6.98 -15.97 34.43
N ARG A 326 -7.61 -16.81 35.28
CA ARG A 326 -7.87 -18.22 34.95
C ARG A 326 -8.80 -18.42 33.75
N GLN A 327 -9.75 -17.51 33.53
CA GLN A 327 -10.76 -17.63 32.47
C GLN A 327 -10.43 -16.75 31.25
N SER A 328 -9.62 -15.70 31.41
CA SER A 328 -9.13 -14.89 30.29
C SER A 328 -7.85 -14.19 30.70
N ARG A 329 -6.86 -14.17 29.79
CA ARG A 329 -5.56 -13.58 30.03
C ARG A 329 -5.13 -12.84 28.77
N ILE A 330 -5.37 -11.52 28.73
CA ILE A 330 -5.11 -10.65 27.60
C ILE A 330 -3.89 -9.80 27.96
N PRO A 331 -2.74 -9.93 27.29
CA PRO A 331 -1.57 -9.09 27.53
C PRO A 331 -1.84 -7.66 27.07
N ILE A 332 -1.31 -6.68 27.80
CA ILE A 332 -1.39 -5.26 27.47
C ILE A 332 -0.20 -4.56 28.14
N SER A 333 0.29 -3.46 27.57
CA SER A 333 1.29 -2.66 28.26
C SER A 333 0.70 -1.93 29.49
N LEU A 334 1.55 -1.66 30.47
CA LEU A 334 1.12 -0.94 31.67
C LEU A 334 0.62 0.46 31.33
N SER A 335 1.28 1.14 30.41
CA SER A 335 0.90 2.47 29.93
C SER A 335 -0.49 2.45 29.29
N GLU A 336 -0.74 1.49 28.41
CA GLU A 336 -2.02 1.30 27.76
C GLU A 336 -3.13 0.89 28.71
N ALA A 337 -2.85 0.00 29.67
CA ALA A 337 -3.84 -0.37 30.69
C ALA A 337 -4.30 0.86 31.51
N LYS A 338 -3.37 1.75 31.86
CA LYS A 338 -3.68 3.00 32.55
C LYS A 338 -4.47 3.97 31.67
N ARG A 339 -4.09 4.13 30.42
CA ARG A 339 -4.80 4.99 29.46
C ARG A 339 -6.24 4.56 29.25
N ARG A 340 -6.50 3.24 29.22
CA ARG A 340 -7.86 2.66 29.14
C ARG A 340 -8.62 2.68 30.47
N GLY A 341 -8.05 3.25 31.53
CA GLY A 341 -8.72 3.39 32.83
C GLY A 341 -8.75 2.13 33.69
N TYR A 342 -7.94 1.10 33.37
CA TYR A 342 -7.82 -0.08 34.23
C TYR A 342 -7.11 0.27 35.53
N GLY A 343 -7.66 -0.12 36.67
CA GLY A 343 -7.01 0.02 37.97
C GLY A 343 -6.08 -1.16 38.29
N ALA A 344 -5.09 -0.95 39.13
CA ALA A 344 -4.25 -2.04 39.61
C ALA A 344 -5.03 -3.07 40.45
N CYS A 345 -4.78 -4.35 40.26
CA CYS A 345 -5.37 -5.40 41.08
C CYS A 345 -4.77 -5.38 42.50
N SER A 346 -5.60 -5.21 43.51
CA SER A 346 -5.19 -5.18 44.92
C SER A 346 -4.63 -6.53 45.42
N VAL A 347 -5.01 -7.65 44.78
CA VAL A 347 -4.60 -9.00 45.19
C VAL A 347 -3.21 -9.35 44.69
N CYS A 348 -2.91 -9.15 43.40
CA CYS A 348 -1.60 -9.48 42.86
C CYS A 348 -0.61 -8.30 42.82
N ARG A 349 -1.08 -7.09 43.16
CA ARG A 349 -0.26 -5.86 43.22
C ARG A 349 0.69 -5.75 42.02
N PRO A 350 0.18 -5.57 40.79
CA PRO A 350 1.01 -5.40 39.62
C PRO A 350 1.83 -4.09 39.73
N PRO A 351 2.87 -3.90 38.91
CA PRO A 351 3.61 -2.65 38.87
C PRO A 351 2.64 -1.46 38.70
N SER A 352 2.94 -0.37 39.33
CA SER A 352 2.12 0.87 39.30
C SER A 352 2.73 1.89 38.32
#